data_a46117245541488c90401347243d09f0
#
_entry.id   a46117245541488c90401347243d09f0
#
_cell.length_a   1.000
_cell.length_b   1.000
_cell.length_c   1.000
_cell.angle_alpha   90.00
_cell.angle_beta   90.00
_cell.angle_gamma   90.00
#
_symmetry.space_group_name_H-M   'P 1'
#
loop_
_entity.id
_entity.type
_entity.pdbx_description
1 polymer ?
#
loop_
_entity_poly.entity_id
_entity_poly.type
_entity_poly.pdbx_seq_one_letter_code
_entity_poly.pdbx_strand_id
1 'polypeptide(L)'
;GKIEHRVDSESESRLLKAMILAGLAPLAKVDVEGFELDFAIIQNERRLNIEVDGDQHFDANRQQCRQDLIRDRVIRRAGWEVLRYPAWRCFVEPEVVGSEISSHLANTI
;
A
#
# COMPACT_ATOMS: atom_id res chain seq x y z
N GLY A 1 10.38 0.22 17.55
CA GLY A 1 9.83 0.55 18.85
C GLY A 1 8.37 0.97 18.76
N LYS A 2 7.80 1.32 19.90
CA LYS A 2 6.38 1.72 19.97
C LYS A 2 6.06 2.97 19.17
N ILE A 3 7.00 3.91 19.08
CA ILE A 3 6.80 5.16 18.37
C ILE A 3 6.74 4.90 16.86
N GLU A 4 7.64 4.09 16.35
CA GLU A 4 7.67 3.74 14.94
C GLU A 4 6.40 3.02 14.51
N HIS A 5 5.92 2.10 15.36
CA HIS A 5 4.68 1.38 15.09
C HIS A 5 3.48 2.32 15.05
N ARG A 6 3.45 3.33 15.94
CA ARG A 6 2.37 4.32 15.95
C ARG A 6 2.39 5.18 14.69
N VAL A 7 3.58 5.58 14.24
CA VAL A 7 3.70 6.41 13.03
C VAL A 7 3.21 5.64 11.82
N ASP A 8 3.60 4.38 11.69
CA ASP A 8 3.15 3.56 10.56
C ASP A 8 1.65 3.34 10.60
N SER A 9 1.10 3.06 11.77
CA SER A 9 -0.33 2.87 11.95
C SER A 9 -1.11 4.16 11.65
N GLU A 10 -0.57 5.31 12.05
CA GLU A 10 -1.19 6.60 11.75
C GLU A 10 -1.09 6.94 10.26
N SER A 11 0.03 6.60 9.63
CA SER A 11 0.20 6.77 8.19
C SER A 11 -0.85 5.98 7.43
N GLU A 12 -1.07 4.74 7.81
CA GLU A 12 -2.11 3.90 7.21
C GLU A 12 -3.50 4.51 7.42
N SER A 13 -3.78 5.00 8.61
CA SER A 13 -5.07 5.61 8.93
C SER A 13 -5.31 6.87 8.10
N ARG A 14 -4.29 7.72 7.96
CA ARG A 14 -4.40 8.92 7.15
C ARG A 14 -4.60 8.60 5.67
N LEU A 15 -3.87 7.60 5.18
CA LEU A 15 -4.02 7.18 3.79
C LEU A 15 -5.41 6.59 3.54
N LEU A 16 -5.91 5.80 4.47
CA LEU A 16 -7.26 5.23 4.35
C LEU A 16 -8.31 6.32 4.17
N LYS A 17 -8.25 7.36 5.01
CA LYS A 17 -9.19 8.48 4.91
C LYS A 17 -9.05 9.21 3.57
N ALA A 18 -7.81 9.43 3.15
CA ALA A 18 -7.56 10.13 1.88
C ALA A 18 -8.05 9.33 0.68
N MET A 19 -7.89 8.02 0.71
CA MET A 19 -8.39 7.16 -0.36
C MET A 19 -9.92 7.20 -0.43
N ILE A 20 -10.58 7.15 0.72
CA ILE A 20 -12.04 7.24 0.76
C ILE A 20 -12.51 8.59 0.22
N LEU A 21 -11.86 9.68 0.60
CA LEU A 21 -12.18 11.01 0.11
C LEU A 21 -11.93 11.15 -1.39
N ALA A 22 -11.00 10.39 -1.93
CA ALA A 22 -10.72 10.37 -3.36
C ALA A 22 -11.70 9.48 -4.16
N GLY A 23 -12.68 8.91 -3.49
CA GLY A 23 -13.70 8.08 -4.15
C GLY A 23 -13.32 6.62 -4.28
N LEU A 24 -12.29 6.17 -3.57
CA LEU A 24 -11.87 4.78 -3.61
C LEU A 24 -12.55 3.97 -2.50
N ALA A 25 -12.59 2.66 -2.67
CA ALA A 25 -13.16 1.75 -1.68
C ALA A 25 -12.11 0.73 -1.21
N PRO A 26 -11.13 1.17 -0.40
CA PRO A 26 -10.08 0.27 0.05
C PRO A 26 -10.58 -0.70 1.12
N LEU A 27 -10.05 -1.90 1.08
CA LEU A 27 -10.26 -2.92 2.11
C LEU A 27 -8.93 -3.11 2.85
N ALA A 28 -8.96 -3.03 4.16
CA ALA A 28 -7.74 -3.16 4.96
C ALA A 28 -7.49 -4.62 5.34
N LYS A 29 -6.23 -4.97 5.39
CA LYS A 29 -5.75 -6.25 5.91
C LYS A 29 -6.39 -7.45 5.21
N VAL A 30 -6.21 -7.51 3.90
CA VAL A 30 -6.74 -8.59 3.08
C VAL A 30 -5.65 -9.64 2.85
N ASP A 31 -5.98 -10.90 3.03
CA ASP A 31 -5.04 -11.98 2.77
C ASP A 31 -5.09 -12.41 1.31
N VAL A 32 -3.93 -12.44 0.66
CA VAL A 32 -3.77 -12.92 -0.71
C VAL A 32 -2.56 -13.84 -0.75
N GLU A 33 -2.77 -15.07 -1.17
CA GLU A 33 -1.69 -16.06 -1.29
C GLU A 33 -0.85 -16.21 -0.01
N GLY A 34 -1.49 -16.08 1.15
CA GLY A 34 -0.81 -16.20 2.43
C GLY A 34 -0.14 -14.93 2.92
N PHE A 35 -0.23 -13.84 2.17
CA PHE A 35 0.33 -12.55 2.58
C PHE A 35 -0.79 -11.59 2.95
N GLU A 36 -0.59 -10.81 4.01
CA GLU A 36 -1.54 -9.78 4.39
C GLU A 36 -1.19 -8.48 3.68
N LEU A 37 -2.13 -7.98 2.90
CA LEU A 37 -1.98 -6.70 2.21
C LEU A 37 -2.43 -5.58 3.14
N ASP A 38 -1.72 -4.44 3.11
CA ASP A 38 -2.15 -3.29 3.90
C ASP A 38 -3.53 -2.82 3.43
N PHE A 39 -3.67 -2.58 2.12
CA PHE A 39 -4.96 -2.23 1.53
C PHE A 39 -5.12 -2.91 0.19
N ALA A 40 -6.34 -3.34 -0.09
CA ALA A 40 -6.71 -3.90 -1.38
C ALA A 40 -7.81 -3.04 -1.98
N ILE A 41 -7.67 -2.69 -3.26
CA ILE A 41 -8.70 -1.99 -4.02
C ILE A 41 -9.06 -2.86 -5.21
N ILE A 42 -10.34 -3.22 -5.30
CA ILE A 42 -10.84 -4.04 -6.40
C ILE A 42 -11.90 -3.23 -7.11
N GLN A 43 -11.52 -2.57 -8.19
CA GLN A 43 -12.40 -1.70 -8.97
C GLN A 43 -12.00 -1.76 -10.44
N ASN A 44 -12.95 -1.56 -11.32
CA ASN A 44 -12.72 -1.49 -12.77
C ASN A 44 -12.04 -2.76 -13.30
N GLU A 45 -12.40 -3.90 -12.74
CA GLU A 45 -11.81 -5.21 -13.10
C GLU A 45 -10.31 -5.28 -12.81
N ARG A 46 -9.83 -4.42 -11.93
CA ARG A 46 -8.43 -4.37 -11.53
C ARG A 46 -8.32 -4.65 -10.04
N ARG A 47 -7.18 -5.19 -9.65
CA ARG A 47 -6.88 -5.51 -8.26
C ARG A 47 -5.58 -4.81 -7.89
N LEU A 48 -5.69 -3.85 -6.98
CA LEU A 48 -4.53 -3.08 -6.52
C LEU A 48 -4.18 -3.46 -5.10
N ASN A 49 -2.91 -3.78 -4.88
CA ASN A 49 -2.35 -3.89 -3.55
C ASN A 49 -1.62 -2.60 -3.25
N ILE A 50 -2.08 -1.89 -2.21
CA ILE A 50 -1.45 -0.66 -1.75
C ILE A 50 -0.68 -0.98 -0.48
N GLU A 51 0.64 -0.81 -0.52
CA GLU A 51 1.52 -1.09 0.62
C GLU A 51 2.09 0.20 1.17
N VAL A 52 2.03 0.35 2.48
CA VAL A 52 2.62 1.47 3.20
C VAL A 52 3.91 0.97 3.85
N ASP A 53 5.04 1.43 3.34
CA ASP A 53 6.34 0.94 3.77
C ASP A 53 6.93 1.85 4.84
N GLY A 54 7.23 1.28 6.00
CA GLY A 54 7.94 2.01 7.03
C GLY A 54 9.41 2.18 6.70
N ASP A 55 10.05 3.10 7.41
CA ASP A 55 11.47 3.43 7.18
C ASP A 55 12.38 2.23 7.36
N GLN A 56 12.00 1.31 8.18
CA GLN A 56 12.77 0.10 8.45
C GLN A 56 13.01 -0.76 7.22
N HIS A 57 12.13 -0.66 6.23
CA HIS A 57 12.27 -1.43 5.01
C HIS A 57 13.43 -0.96 4.15
N PHE A 58 13.87 0.27 4.35
CA PHE A 58 14.95 0.83 3.54
C PHE A 58 16.33 0.59 4.14
N ASP A 59 16.36 0.44 5.48
CA ASP A 59 17.66 0.46 6.10
C ASP A 59 18.25 -0.86 6.31
N ALA A 60 17.64 -1.75 6.26
CA ALA A 60 18.33 -2.62 6.94
C ALA A 60 18.60 -3.82 6.45
N ASN A 61 18.02 -4.26 5.83
CA ASN A 61 18.27 -5.60 5.60
C ASN A 61 17.97 -5.88 4.16
N ARG A 62 19.03 -6.13 3.40
CA ARG A 62 18.93 -6.70 2.06
C ARG A 62 18.03 -7.93 2.06
N GLN A 63 17.99 -8.63 3.18
CA GLN A 63 17.14 -9.80 3.35
C GLN A 63 15.66 -9.43 3.38
N GLN A 64 15.34 -8.36 4.09
CA GLN A 64 13.97 -7.84 4.15
C GLN A 64 13.51 -7.39 2.75
N CYS A 65 14.35 -6.64 2.06
CA CYS A 65 14.02 -6.20 0.71
C CYS A 65 13.84 -7.38 -0.25
N ARG A 66 14.66 -8.42 -0.08
CA ARG A 66 14.54 -9.62 -0.90
C ARG A 66 13.22 -10.35 -0.66
N GLN A 67 12.81 -10.44 0.61
CA GLN A 67 11.53 -11.03 0.97
C GLN A 67 10.35 -10.24 0.39
N ASP A 68 10.45 -8.92 0.41
CA ASP A 68 9.44 -8.05 -0.17
C ASP A 68 9.35 -8.25 -1.69
N LEU A 69 10.48 -8.43 -2.35
CA LEU A 69 10.49 -8.68 -3.79
C LEU A 69 9.83 -10.03 -4.13
N ILE A 70 10.08 -11.06 -3.33
CA ILE A 70 9.46 -12.37 -3.53
C ILE A 70 7.96 -12.26 -3.30
N ARG A 71 7.56 -11.60 -2.23
CA ARG A 71 6.15 -11.37 -1.90
C ARG A 71 5.44 -10.66 -3.04
N ASP A 72 6.03 -9.58 -3.54
CA ASP A 72 5.44 -8.80 -4.63
C ASP A 72 5.28 -9.64 -5.89
N ARG A 73 6.27 -10.50 -6.17
CA ARG A 73 6.20 -11.39 -7.33
C ARG A 73 5.03 -12.36 -7.22
N VAL A 74 4.84 -12.95 -6.04
CA VAL A 74 3.72 -13.89 -5.81
C VAL A 74 2.39 -13.17 -5.99
N ILE A 75 2.26 -11.98 -5.41
CA ILE A 75 1.04 -11.19 -5.49
C ILE A 75 0.74 -10.77 -6.93
N ARG A 76 1.76 -10.32 -7.66
CA ARG A 76 1.59 -9.96 -9.07
C ARG A 76 1.16 -11.14 -9.92
N ARG A 77 1.72 -12.32 -9.67
CA ARG A 77 1.32 -13.54 -10.39
C ARG A 77 -0.12 -13.92 -10.13
N ALA A 78 -0.65 -13.55 -8.97
CA ALA A 78 -2.05 -13.78 -8.63
C ALA A 78 -2.98 -12.75 -9.27
N GLY A 79 -2.47 -11.83 -10.07
CA GLY A 79 -3.27 -10.87 -10.82
C GLY A 79 -3.40 -9.50 -10.17
N TRP A 80 -2.53 -9.19 -9.23
CA TRP A 80 -2.56 -7.91 -8.52
C TRP A 80 -1.50 -6.95 -9.05
N GLU A 81 -1.84 -5.66 -9.08
CA GLU A 81 -0.86 -4.60 -9.24
C GLU A 81 -0.37 -4.20 -7.85
N VAL A 82 0.91 -3.91 -7.72
CA VAL A 82 1.49 -3.54 -6.43
C VAL A 82 1.97 -2.09 -6.49
N LEU A 83 1.44 -1.26 -5.60
CA LEU A 83 1.85 0.13 -5.44
C LEU A 83 2.38 0.31 -4.01
N ARG A 84 3.58 0.84 -3.89
CA ARG A 84 4.22 1.05 -2.60
C ARG A 84 4.46 2.52 -2.37
N TYR A 85 4.13 2.96 -1.16
CA TYR A 85 4.35 4.35 -0.75
C TYR A 85 5.05 4.37 0.60
N PRO A 86 6.07 5.21 0.76
CA PRO A 86 6.71 5.33 2.08
C PRO A 86 5.72 5.86 3.10
N ALA A 87 5.83 5.38 4.33
CA ALA A 87 4.93 5.79 5.40
C ALA A 87 4.96 7.31 5.62
N TRP A 88 6.14 7.93 5.48
CA TRP A 88 6.25 9.39 5.67
C TRP A 88 5.38 10.17 4.68
N ARG A 89 5.26 9.69 3.43
CA ARG A 89 4.39 10.35 2.44
C ARG A 89 2.93 10.23 2.83
N CYS A 90 2.54 9.05 3.30
CA CYS A 90 1.17 8.80 3.72
C CYS A 90 0.80 9.61 4.96
N PHE A 91 1.80 9.96 5.78
CA PHE A 91 1.61 10.78 6.96
C PHE A 91 1.56 12.27 6.60
N VAL A 92 2.49 12.74 5.76
CA VAL A 92 2.65 14.16 5.46
C VAL A 92 1.72 14.63 4.36
N GLU A 93 1.53 13.82 3.33
CA GLU A 93 0.75 14.22 2.16
C GLU A 93 -0.20 13.10 1.71
N PRO A 94 -1.07 12.61 2.61
CA PRO A 94 -1.97 11.51 2.26
C PRO A 94 -2.91 11.82 1.10
N GLU A 95 -3.35 13.06 0.98
CA GLU A 95 -4.25 13.48 -0.10
C GLU A 95 -3.57 13.36 -1.46
N VAL A 96 -2.28 13.66 -1.52
CA VAL A 96 -1.52 13.51 -2.77
C VAL A 96 -1.41 12.05 -3.15
N VAL A 97 -1.11 11.20 -2.18
CA VAL A 97 -1.01 9.76 -2.42
C VAL A 97 -2.37 9.19 -2.85
N GLY A 98 -3.43 9.56 -2.16
CA GLY A 98 -4.78 9.13 -2.53
C GLY A 98 -5.14 9.55 -3.95
N SER A 99 -4.77 10.75 -4.34
CA SER A 99 -5.00 11.25 -5.68
C SER A 99 -4.19 10.48 -6.73
N GLU A 100 -2.95 10.15 -6.42
CA GLU A 100 -2.12 9.34 -7.31
C GLU A 100 -2.73 7.95 -7.54
N ILE A 101 -3.23 7.32 -6.48
CA ILE A 101 -3.87 6.02 -6.58
C ILE A 101 -5.14 6.11 -7.43
N SER A 102 -5.95 7.13 -7.19
CA SER A 102 -7.17 7.35 -7.95
C SER A 102 -6.86 7.55 -9.43
N SER A 103 -5.85 8.35 -9.75
CA SER A 103 -5.43 8.58 -11.12
C SER A 103 -4.90 7.31 -11.78
N HIS A 104 -4.17 6.51 -11.03
CA HIS A 104 -3.66 5.23 -11.52
C HIS A 104 -4.80 4.30 -11.92
N LEU A 105 -5.84 4.24 -11.10
CA LEU A 105 -7.01 3.41 -11.38
C LEU A 105 -7.81 3.92 -12.57
N ALA A 106 -7.85 5.23 -12.77
CA ALA A 106 -8.57 5.83 -13.87
C ALA A 106 -7.85 5.66 -15.21
N ASN A 107 -6.54 5.41 -15.18
CA ASN A 107 -5.78 5.21 -16.41
C ASN A 107 -6.09 3.83 -16.98
N THR A 108 -6.77 3.86 -18.12
CA THR A 108 -6.99 2.65 -18.90
C THR A 108 -5.91 2.60 -19.97
N ILE A 109 -5.24 1.52 -20.03
CA ILE A 109 -4.23 1.33 -21.06
C ILE A 109 -4.87 0.68 -22.27
#